data_22f1c6fe734c3b4c52dfeb15289230a3
#
_entry.id   22f1c6fe734c3b4c52dfeb15289230a3
#
_cell.length_a   1.000
_cell.length_b   1.000
_cell.length_c   1.000
_cell.angle_alpha   90.00
_cell.angle_beta   90.00
_cell.angle_gamma   90.00
#
_symmetry.space_group_name_H-M   'P 1'
#
loop_
_entity.id
_entity.type
_entity.pdbx_description
1 polymer ?
#
loop_
_entity_poly.entity_id
_entity_poly.type
_entity_poly.pdbx_seq_one_letter_code
_entity_poly.pdbx_strand_id
1 'polypeptide(L)'
;IQLYNFFEANFWIWLWVFLSAIIIFTNMFYTTLIVPIFNKLSPLEEGSLKNKIEKYSKKIGYSLDKIFVIDGSKRSSKANAFFSGLGPKKTIALFDTLIDKHEEDELVAVLAHEVGHYKKNHIKQGLLLSISQVGIICYILQLCLNEPNLSLALGGLESSFHLSLIAFSFLFSPLSIIIGIGMNIFSRKNEYEA
;
A
#
# COMPACT_ATOMS: atom_id res chain seq x y z
N ILE A 1 -4.22 -21.46 16.90
CA ILE A 1 -4.21 -21.78 18.35
C ILE A 1 -2.80 -22.21 18.76
N GLN A 2 -2.17 -23.25 18.17
CA GLN A 2 -0.81 -23.71 18.56
C GLN A 2 0.23 -22.60 18.52
N LEU A 3 0.22 -21.74 17.49
CA LEU A 3 1.13 -20.60 17.35
C LEU A 3 0.90 -19.55 18.44
N TYR A 4 -0.37 -19.30 18.78
CA TYR A 4 -0.74 -18.39 19.86
C TYR A 4 -0.22 -18.90 21.22
N ASN A 5 -0.45 -20.18 21.54
CA ASN A 5 0.02 -20.80 22.78
C ASN A 5 1.55 -20.83 22.89
N PHE A 6 2.27 -20.88 21.76
CA PHE A 6 3.74 -20.84 21.76
C PHE A 6 4.30 -19.45 22.08
N PHE A 7 3.66 -18.39 21.59
CA PHE A 7 4.13 -17.01 21.76
C PHE A 7 3.44 -16.26 22.92
N GLU A 8 2.29 -16.75 23.40
CA GLU A 8 1.51 -16.21 24.53
C GLU A 8 1.48 -14.67 24.60
N ALA A 9 2.05 -14.09 25.65
CA ALA A 9 2.04 -12.64 25.90
C ALA A 9 2.70 -11.79 24.80
N ASN A 10 3.57 -12.35 23.99
CA ASN A 10 4.28 -11.65 22.91
C ASN A 10 3.72 -11.96 21.52
N PHE A 11 2.59 -12.66 21.42
CA PHE A 11 1.99 -13.05 20.14
C PHE A 11 1.76 -11.85 19.20
N TRP A 12 1.31 -10.72 19.74
CA TRP A 12 1.06 -9.51 18.96
C TRP A 12 2.34 -8.94 18.31
N ILE A 13 3.49 -9.03 18.97
CA ILE A 13 4.78 -8.55 18.43
C ILE A 13 5.17 -9.38 17.22
N TRP A 14 5.09 -10.71 17.32
CA TRP A 14 5.45 -11.60 16.23
C TRP A 14 4.48 -11.47 15.05
N LEU A 15 3.19 -11.34 15.33
CA LEU A 15 2.18 -11.09 14.32
C LEU A 15 2.43 -9.75 13.63
N TRP A 16 2.70 -8.70 14.39
CA TRP A 16 3.05 -7.38 13.86
C TRP A 16 4.31 -7.40 12.99
N VAL A 17 5.38 -8.03 13.45
CA VAL A 17 6.63 -8.16 12.68
C VAL A 17 6.38 -8.92 11.38
N PHE A 18 5.64 -10.03 11.44
CA PHE A 18 5.29 -10.82 10.25
C PHE A 18 4.47 -10.02 9.23
N LEU A 19 3.40 -9.37 9.68
CA LEU A 19 2.55 -8.54 8.81
C LEU A 19 3.32 -7.34 8.26
N SER A 20 4.16 -6.69 9.07
CA SER A 20 5.03 -5.59 8.64
C SER A 20 6.02 -6.04 7.56
N ALA A 21 6.60 -7.22 7.70
CA ALA A 21 7.48 -7.80 6.68
C ALA A 21 6.74 -8.03 5.36
N ILE A 22 5.50 -8.52 5.39
CA ILE A 22 4.65 -8.67 4.20
C ILE A 22 4.35 -7.31 3.57
N ILE A 23 3.99 -6.30 4.37
CA ILE A 23 3.71 -4.94 3.87
C ILE A 23 4.95 -4.35 3.19
N ILE A 24 6.12 -4.45 3.80
CA ILE A 24 7.38 -3.97 3.23
C ILE A 24 7.70 -4.73 1.94
N PHE A 25 7.61 -6.05 1.98
CA PHE A 25 7.89 -6.91 0.82
C PHE A 25 6.97 -6.57 -0.36
N THR A 26 5.66 -6.47 -0.12
CA THR A 26 4.70 -6.13 -1.18
C THR A 26 4.95 -4.74 -1.75
N ASN A 27 5.25 -3.74 -0.91
CA ASN A 27 5.58 -2.39 -1.40
C ASN A 27 6.88 -2.35 -2.22
N MET A 28 7.92 -3.11 -1.81
CA MET A 28 9.20 -3.15 -2.53
C MET A 28 9.10 -3.88 -3.87
N PHE A 29 8.36 -4.96 -3.91
CA PHE A 29 8.34 -5.88 -5.05
C PHE A 29 7.04 -5.82 -5.87
N TYR A 30 6.16 -4.85 -5.59
CA TYR A 30 4.86 -4.73 -6.25
C TYR A 30 4.99 -4.75 -7.77
N THR A 31 5.82 -3.88 -8.35
CA THR A 31 5.99 -3.75 -9.80
C THR A 31 6.80 -4.88 -10.41
N THR A 32 7.75 -5.45 -9.65
CA THR A 32 8.68 -6.46 -10.20
C THR A 32 8.15 -7.88 -10.08
N LEU A 33 7.31 -8.17 -9.09
CA LEU A 33 6.76 -9.50 -8.86
C LEU A 33 5.24 -9.54 -9.02
N ILE A 34 4.50 -8.61 -8.40
CA ILE A 34 3.04 -8.71 -8.34
C ILE A 34 2.41 -8.28 -9.66
N VAL A 35 2.80 -7.12 -10.20
CA VAL A 35 2.22 -6.62 -11.46
C VAL A 35 2.43 -7.60 -12.62
N PRO A 36 3.63 -8.22 -12.84
CA PRO A 36 3.84 -9.14 -13.95
C PRO A 36 3.04 -10.44 -13.87
N ILE A 37 2.57 -10.84 -12.68
CA ILE A 37 1.69 -12.00 -12.53
C ILE A 37 0.33 -11.76 -13.23
N PHE A 38 -0.12 -10.51 -13.20
CA PHE A 38 -1.46 -10.15 -13.68
C PHE A 38 -1.46 -9.42 -15.00
N ASN A 39 -0.40 -8.68 -15.33
CA ASN A 39 -0.33 -7.79 -16.48
C ASN A 39 1.00 -7.94 -17.20
N LYS A 40 0.97 -7.80 -18.52
CA LYS A 40 2.20 -7.73 -19.30
C LYS A 40 2.81 -6.34 -19.17
N LEU A 41 4.08 -6.29 -18.82
CA LEU A 41 4.89 -5.08 -18.82
C LEU A 41 5.73 -5.04 -20.10
N SER A 42 5.59 -3.99 -20.90
CA SER A 42 6.44 -3.73 -22.07
C SER A 42 7.18 -2.40 -21.87
N PRO A 43 8.44 -2.28 -22.30
CA PRO A 43 9.11 -1.00 -22.30
C PRO A 43 8.33 0.03 -23.14
N LEU A 44 8.30 1.29 -22.69
CA LEU A 44 7.73 2.36 -23.49
C LEU A 44 8.58 2.53 -24.77
N GLU A 45 7.92 2.52 -25.92
CA GLU A 45 8.56 2.68 -27.22
C GLU A 45 9.26 4.04 -27.37
N GLU A 46 10.29 4.08 -28.20
CA GLU A 46 10.96 5.33 -28.56
C GLU A 46 9.99 6.25 -29.27
N GLY A 47 9.90 7.50 -28.81
CA GLY A 47 8.95 8.48 -29.39
C GLY A 47 8.93 9.78 -28.62
N SER A 48 8.03 10.68 -29.02
CA SER A 48 7.91 12.03 -28.46
C SER A 48 7.56 11.98 -26.96
N LEU A 49 6.65 11.10 -26.55
CA LEU A 49 6.27 10.92 -25.14
C LEU A 49 7.48 10.53 -24.27
N LYS A 50 8.26 9.52 -24.70
CA LYS A 50 9.44 9.08 -23.95
C LYS A 50 10.45 10.22 -23.80
N ASN A 51 10.71 10.93 -24.88
CA ASN A 51 11.62 12.09 -24.89
C ASN A 51 11.15 13.20 -23.93
N LYS A 52 9.85 13.50 -23.90
CA LYS A 52 9.25 14.50 -22.98
C LYS A 52 9.43 14.05 -21.52
N ILE A 53 9.13 12.80 -21.21
CA ILE A 53 9.30 12.24 -19.86
C ILE A 53 10.75 12.28 -19.41
N GLU A 54 11.69 11.87 -20.26
CA GLU A 54 13.12 11.92 -19.94
C GLU A 54 13.64 13.34 -19.77
N LYS A 55 13.19 14.28 -20.62
CA LYS A 55 13.54 15.71 -20.52
C LYS A 55 13.03 16.28 -19.19
N TYR A 56 11.79 15.99 -18.83
CA TYR A 56 11.23 16.41 -17.55
C TYR A 56 12.02 15.84 -16.38
N SER A 57 12.28 14.54 -16.39
CA SER A 57 13.02 13.84 -15.34
C SER A 57 14.42 14.40 -15.13
N LYS A 58 15.14 14.68 -16.22
CA LYS A 58 16.45 15.34 -16.18
C LYS A 58 16.37 16.74 -15.56
N LYS A 59 15.34 17.53 -15.94
CA LYS A 59 15.14 18.89 -15.41
C LYS A 59 14.96 18.92 -13.90
N ILE A 60 14.27 17.91 -13.33
CA ILE A 60 13.98 17.84 -11.89
C ILE A 60 15.00 17.02 -11.10
N GLY A 61 16.08 16.56 -11.76
CA GLY A 61 17.11 15.73 -11.13
C GLY A 61 16.62 14.34 -10.71
N TYR A 62 15.60 13.82 -11.40
CA TYR A 62 15.04 12.51 -11.14
C TYR A 62 15.65 11.47 -12.09
N SER A 63 16.43 10.54 -11.54
CA SER A 63 17.02 9.45 -12.34
C SER A 63 15.95 8.38 -12.59
N LEU A 64 15.42 8.34 -13.80
CA LEU A 64 14.56 7.26 -14.29
C LEU A 64 15.41 6.10 -14.79
N ASP A 65 15.13 4.90 -14.28
CA ASP A 65 15.82 3.69 -14.74
C ASP A 65 15.04 3.03 -15.89
N LYS A 66 13.71 2.93 -15.74
CA LYS A 66 12.84 2.29 -16.75
C LYS A 66 11.44 2.90 -16.77
N ILE A 67 10.86 2.97 -17.97
CA ILE A 67 9.47 3.34 -18.20
C ILE A 67 8.79 2.14 -18.83
N PHE A 68 7.70 1.66 -18.22
CA PHE A 68 6.92 0.54 -18.71
C PHE A 68 5.50 0.96 -19.09
N VAL A 69 4.95 0.25 -20.05
CA VAL A 69 3.51 0.26 -20.38
C VAL A 69 2.89 -1.04 -19.89
N ILE A 70 1.74 -0.91 -19.23
CA ILE A 70 0.93 -2.02 -18.70
C ILE A 70 -0.27 -2.21 -19.63
N ASP A 71 -0.56 -3.44 -20.02
CA ASP A 71 -1.73 -3.83 -20.83
C ASP A 71 -3.03 -3.85 -19.99
N GLY A 72 -3.33 -2.73 -19.35
CA GLY A 72 -4.48 -2.57 -18.44
C GLY A 72 -5.83 -2.65 -19.14
N SER A 73 -5.89 -2.27 -20.42
CA SER A 73 -7.09 -2.29 -21.27
C SER A 73 -7.78 -3.66 -21.33
N LYS A 74 -7.02 -4.74 -21.15
CA LYS A 74 -7.56 -6.11 -21.13
C LYS A 74 -8.49 -6.39 -19.94
N ARG A 75 -8.42 -5.59 -18.88
CA ARG A 75 -9.12 -5.86 -17.61
C ARG A 75 -9.94 -4.69 -17.10
N SER A 76 -9.57 -3.47 -17.46
CA SER A 76 -10.22 -2.26 -16.97
C SER A 76 -10.09 -1.11 -17.96
N SER A 77 -11.11 -0.28 -18.04
CA SER A 77 -11.06 0.98 -18.76
C SER A 77 -10.51 2.14 -17.93
N LYS A 78 -10.08 1.89 -16.69
CA LYS A 78 -9.53 2.92 -15.82
C LYS A 78 -8.12 3.30 -16.28
N ALA A 79 -7.94 4.61 -16.49
CA ALA A 79 -6.63 5.21 -16.73
C ALA A 79 -5.88 5.31 -15.41
N ASN A 80 -4.63 4.87 -15.36
CA ASN A 80 -3.79 4.94 -14.16
C ASN A 80 -2.31 5.01 -14.54
N ALA A 81 -1.52 5.60 -13.64
CA ALA A 81 -0.06 5.55 -13.66
C ALA A 81 0.45 5.35 -12.25
N PHE A 82 1.59 4.75 -12.07
CA PHE A 82 2.20 4.68 -10.76
C PHE A 82 3.72 4.63 -10.83
N PHE A 83 4.31 5.11 -9.75
CA PHE A 83 5.74 5.01 -9.48
C PHE A 83 6.03 3.83 -8.58
N SER A 84 7.09 3.14 -8.86
CA SER A 84 7.57 2.05 -8.04
C SER A 84 9.05 2.20 -7.78
N GLY A 85 9.45 1.82 -6.59
CA GLY A 85 10.84 1.76 -6.16
C GLY A 85 11.11 2.57 -4.90
N LEU A 86 11.22 1.88 -3.77
CA LEU A 86 11.75 2.44 -2.51
C LEU A 86 13.28 2.64 -2.58
N GLY A 87 13.93 2.20 -3.67
CA GLY A 87 15.37 2.20 -3.87
C GLY A 87 15.86 3.15 -4.98
N PRO A 88 17.14 3.01 -5.36
CA PRO A 88 17.76 3.81 -6.43
C PRO A 88 17.19 3.51 -7.81
N LYS A 89 16.60 2.33 -8.01
CA LYS A 89 15.96 1.92 -9.28
C LYS A 89 14.51 2.38 -9.30
N LYS A 90 14.25 3.46 -10.00
CA LYS A 90 12.93 4.09 -10.10
C LYS A 90 12.29 3.66 -11.40
N THR A 91 11.12 3.08 -11.30
CA THR A 91 10.34 2.60 -12.43
C THR A 91 9.03 3.36 -12.50
N ILE A 92 8.69 3.83 -13.69
CA ILE A 92 7.37 4.37 -14.03
C ILE A 92 6.62 3.29 -14.78
N ALA A 93 5.36 3.10 -14.42
CA ALA A 93 4.45 2.23 -15.14
C ALA A 93 3.20 3.01 -15.52
N LEU A 94 2.95 3.14 -16.83
CA LEU A 94 1.80 3.80 -17.43
C LEU A 94 0.84 2.74 -17.96
N PHE A 95 -0.44 2.88 -17.70
CA PHE A 95 -1.44 2.03 -18.35
C PHE A 95 -1.63 2.45 -19.79
N ASP A 96 -1.79 1.48 -20.70
CA ASP A 96 -2.15 1.71 -22.10
C ASP A 96 -3.41 2.58 -22.21
N THR A 97 -4.42 2.32 -21.39
CA THR A 97 -5.65 3.12 -21.27
C THR A 97 -5.42 4.59 -20.89
N LEU A 98 -4.33 4.90 -20.18
CA LEU A 98 -3.97 6.28 -19.87
C LEU A 98 -3.34 6.96 -21.09
N ILE A 99 -2.44 6.25 -21.78
CA ILE A 99 -1.75 6.75 -22.97
C ILE A 99 -2.75 7.02 -24.11
N ASP A 100 -3.72 6.13 -24.28
CA ASP A 100 -4.71 6.24 -25.36
C ASP A 100 -5.72 7.38 -25.17
N LYS A 101 -5.94 7.84 -23.92
CA LYS A 101 -6.98 8.82 -23.58
C LYS A 101 -6.48 10.24 -23.37
N HIS A 102 -5.19 10.43 -23.24
CA HIS A 102 -4.60 11.71 -22.83
C HIS A 102 -3.53 12.16 -23.79
N GLU A 103 -3.40 13.48 -23.94
CA GLU A 103 -2.30 14.08 -24.68
C GLU A 103 -0.98 13.92 -23.93
N GLU A 104 0.14 13.95 -24.65
CA GLU A 104 1.47 13.74 -24.07
C GLU A 104 1.81 14.73 -22.96
N ASP A 105 1.36 15.98 -23.06
CA ASP A 105 1.62 17.01 -22.05
C ASP A 105 0.79 16.77 -20.78
N GLU A 106 -0.41 16.21 -20.91
CA GLU A 106 -1.23 15.77 -19.78
C GLU A 106 -0.56 14.57 -19.06
N LEU A 107 -0.02 13.62 -19.84
CA LEU A 107 0.74 12.49 -19.30
C LEU A 107 1.97 12.95 -18.51
N VAL A 108 2.69 13.95 -19.01
CA VAL A 108 3.82 14.55 -18.28
C VAL A 108 3.35 15.24 -17.00
N ALA A 109 2.18 15.89 -17.00
CA ALA A 109 1.61 16.50 -15.79
C ALA A 109 1.22 15.45 -14.74
N VAL A 110 0.61 14.33 -15.15
CA VAL A 110 0.34 13.18 -14.24
C VAL A 110 1.64 12.68 -13.64
N LEU A 111 2.69 12.52 -14.44
CA LEU A 111 3.99 12.09 -13.95
C LEU A 111 4.63 13.11 -13.01
N ALA A 112 4.41 14.40 -13.24
CA ALA A 112 4.91 15.46 -12.35
C ALA A 112 4.28 15.34 -10.95
N HIS A 113 2.97 15.08 -10.87
CA HIS A 113 2.25 14.81 -9.64
C HIS A 113 2.84 13.59 -8.90
N GLU A 114 3.04 12.47 -9.59
CA GLU A 114 3.63 11.27 -9.01
C GLU A 114 5.04 11.50 -8.46
N VAL A 115 5.86 12.28 -9.19
CA VAL A 115 7.18 12.68 -8.70
C VAL A 115 7.07 13.60 -7.47
N GLY A 116 6.00 14.39 -7.35
CA GLY A 116 5.67 15.16 -6.15
C GLY A 116 5.55 14.25 -4.93
N HIS A 117 4.74 13.19 -5.01
CA HIS A 117 4.63 12.17 -3.96
C HIS A 117 5.98 11.59 -3.56
N TYR A 118 6.81 11.26 -4.54
CA TYR A 118 8.15 10.73 -4.27
C TYR A 118 9.04 11.75 -3.53
N LYS A 119 9.13 13.00 -4.03
CA LYS A 119 9.96 14.06 -3.43
C LYS A 119 9.55 14.41 -2.01
N LYS A 120 8.25 14.37 -1.73
CA LYS A 120 7.67 14.62 -0.40
C LYS A 120 7.76 13.40 0.53
N ASN A 121 8.30 12.28 0.06
CA ASN A 121 8.39 11.01 0.79
C ASN A 121 7.02 10.45 1.24
N HIS A 122 5.93 10.75 0.53
CA HIS A 122 4.58 10.29 0.89
C HIS A 122 4.50 8.76 0.97
N ILE A 123 5.22 8.03 0.09
CA ILE A 123 5.31 6.56 0.13
C ILE A 123 5.90 6.08 1.46
N LYS A 124 6.97 6.70 1.93
CA LYS A 124 7.61 6.32 3.20
C LYS A 124 6.73 6.65 4.40
N GLN A 125 6.06 7.81 4.36
CA GLN A 125 5.13 8.23 5.40
C GLN A 125 3.94 7.28 5.47
N GLY A 126 3.34 6.94 4.32
CA GLY A 126 2.25 5.97 4.23
C GLY A 126 2.64 4.59 4.73
N LEU A 127 3.86 4.11 4.39
CA LEU A 127 4.40 2.85 4.87
C LEU A 127 4.57 2.85 6.40
N LEU A 128 5.15 3.92 6.96
CA LEU A 128 5.32 4.06 8.41
C LEU A 128 3.98 4.05 9.14
N LEU A 129 3.00 4.80 8.62
CA LEU A 129 1.64 4.85 9.18
C LEU A 129 0.97 3.47 9.11
N SER A 130 1.07 2.77 7.99
CA SER A 130 0.50 1.43 7.83
C SER A 130 1.11 0.42 8.80
N ILE A 131 2.43 0.43 8.98
CA ILE A 131 3.12 -0.43 9.93
C ILE A 131 2.70 -0.10 11.37
N SER A 132 2.62 1.19 11.72
CA SER A 132 2.17 1.63 13.05
C SER A 132 0.72 1.24 13.32
N GLN A 133 -0.16 1.42 12.33
CA GLN A 133 -1.56 1.02 12.42
C GLN A 133 -1.72 -0.48 12.66
N VAL A 134 -1.01 -1.31 11.91
CA VAL A 134 -1.04 -2.76 12.10
C VAL A 134 -0.53 -3.15 13.48
N GLY A 135 0.50 -2.46 14.00
CA GLY A 135 0.98 -2.67 15.37
C GLY A 135 -0.08 -2.39 16.42
N ILE A 136 -0.80 -1.28 16.29
CA ILE A 136 -1.90 -0.92 17.19
C ILE A 136 -3.02 -1.98 17.11
N ILE A 137 -3.38 -2.43 15.92
CA ILE A 137 -4.39 -3.47 15.71
C ILE A 137 -3.98 -4.77 16.39
N CYS A 138 -2.73 -5.23 16.18
CA CYS A 138 -2.21 -6.45 16.79
C CYS A 138 -2.17 -6.35 18.32
N TYR A 139 -1.81 -5.19 18.86
CA TYR A 139 -1.82 -4.96 20.30
C TYR A 139 -3.22 -5.00 20.90
N ILE A 140 -4.21 -4.33 20.28
CA ILE A 140 -5.60 -4.38 20.73
C ILE A 140 -6.15 -5.81 20.63
N LEU A 141 -5.82 -6.55 19.56
CA LEU A 141 -6.17 -7.96 19.44
C LEU A 141 -5.63 -8.76 20.63
N GLN A 142 -4.36 -8.57 21.00
CA GLN A 142 -3.77 -9.25 22.14
C GLN A 142 -4.51 -8.94 23.45
N LEU A 143 -4.91 -7.68 23.67
CA LEU A 143 -5.70 -7.32 24.84
C LEU A 143 -7.03 -8.07 24.88
N CYS A 144 -7.71 -8.17 23.74
CA CYS A 144 -8.97 -8.92 23.64
C CYS A 144 -8.78 -10.44 23.84
N LEU A 145 -7.66 -11.00 23.35
CA LEU A 145 -7.36 -12.42 23.54
C LEU A 145 -7.03 -12.77 25.00
N ASN A 146 -6.48 -11.82 25.73
CA ASN A 146 -6.11 -11.98 27.15
C ASN A 146 -7.28 -11.70 28.11
N GLU A 147 -8.45 -11.25 27.62
CA GLU A 147 -9.62 -10.92 28.44
C GLU A 147 -10.67 -12.04 28.38
N PRO A 148 -10.73 -12.93 29.39
CA PRO A 148 -11.66 -14.07 29.41
C PRO A 148 -13.12 -13.66 29.34
N ASN A 149 -13.46 -12.51 29.94
CA ASN A 149 -14.85 -12.01 30.01
C ASN A 149 -15.45 -11.74 28.63
N LEU A 150 -14.63 -11.47 27.61
CA LEU A 150 -15.11 -11.29 26.24
C LEU A 150 -15.68 -12.58 25.66
N SER A 151 -15.05 -13.72 25.92
CA SER A 151 -15.57 -15.04 25.51
C SER A 151 -16.85 -15.39 26.25
N LEU A 152 -16.89 -15.14 27.56
CA LEU A 152 -18.07 -15.40 28.41
C LEU A 152 -19.27 -14.52 27.97
N ALA A 153 -19.03 -13.25 27.66
CA ALA A 153 -20.10 -12.33 27.18
C ALA A 153 -20.73 -12.78 25.85
N LEU A 154 -20.01 -13.56 25.04
CA LEU A 154 -20.53 -14.16 23.80
C LEU A 154 -21.16 -15.55 24.02
N GLY A 155 -21.39 -15.95 25.28
CA GLY A 155 -22.00 -17.23 25.63
C GLY A 155 -21.02 -18.41 25.71
N GLY A 156 -19.73 -18.17 25.71
CA GLY A 156 -18.71 -19.19 25.99
C GLY A 156 -18.78 -19.67 27.43
N LEU A 157 -18.49 -20.95 27.68
CA LEU A 157 -18.35 -21.49 29.03
C LEU A 157 -16.94 -21.26 29.60
N GLU A 158 -15.97 -21.10 28.70
CA GLU A 158 -14.56 -20.87 29.03
C GLU A 158 -13.95 -19.85 28.05
N SER A 159 -12.76 -19.35 28.42
CA SER A 159 -11.98 -18.49 27.52
C SER A 159 -11.61 -19.25 26.24
N SER A 160 -11.92 -18.67 25.10
CA SER A 160 -11.75 -19.31 23.80
C SER A 160 -11.19 -18.32 22.78
N PHE A 161 -10.08 -18.71 22.12
CA PHE A 161 -9.41 -17.90 21.12
C PHE A 161 -10.37 -17.38 20.03
N HIS A 162 -11.24 -18.24 19.49
CA HIS A 162 -12.16 -17.86 18.41
C HIS A 162 -13.27 -16.92 18.88
N LEU A 163 -13.80 -17.07 20.10
CA LEU A 163 -14.79 -16.13 20.65
C LEU A 163 -14.17 -14.77 20.95
N SER A 164 -12.95 -14.74 21.51
CA SER A 164 -12.21 -13.48 21.72
C SER A 164 -11.91 -12.78 20.40
N LEU A 165 -11.61 -13.52 19.32
CA LEU A 165 -11.42 -12.95 17.98
C LEU A 165 -12.71 -12.35 17.42
N ILE A 166 -13.85 -12.99 17.64
CA ILE A 166 -15.18 -12.45 17.27
C ILE A 166 -15.48 -11.18 18.07
N ALA A 167 -15.25 -11.21 19.40
CA ALA A 167 -15.42 -10.05 20.26
C ALA A 167 -14.54 -8.87 19.80
N PHE A 168 -13.26 -9.15 19.50
CA PHE A 168 -12.36 -8.16 18.92
C PHE A 168 -12.94 -7.53 17.65
N SER A 169 -13.50 -8.33 16.74
CA SER A 169 -14.06 -7.82 15.48
C SER A 169 -15.20 -6.82 15.71
N PHE A 170 -16.06 -7.07 16.68
CA PHE A 170 -17.14 -6.15 17.08
C PHE A 170 -16.59 -4.88 17.73
N LEU A 171 -15.67 -5.01 18.69
CA LEU A 171 -15.08 -3.88 19.42
C LEU A 171 -14.21 -3.01 18.53
N PHE A 172 -13.49 -3.62 17.58
CA PHE A 172 -12.62 -2.92 16.66
C PHE A 172 -13.38 -2.17 15.54
N SER A 173 -14.62 -2.60 15.22
CA SER A 173 -15.40 -2.00 14.13
C SER A 173 -15.57 -0.48 14.24
N PRO A 174 -16.04 0.11 15.36
CA PRO A 174 -16.13 1.57 15.48
C PRO A 174 -14.75 2.26 15.46
N LEU A 175 -13.73 1.64 16.05
CA LEU A 175 -12.37 2.17 16.05
C LEU A 175 -11.79 2.22 14.63
N SER A 176 -12.06 1.20 13.80
CA SER A 176 -11.62 1.14 12.42
C SER A 176 -12.17 2.29 11.58
N ILE A 177 -13.39 2.76 11.85
CA ILE A 177 -13.98 3.92 11.19
C ILE A 177 -13.19 5.19 11.53
N ILE A 178 -12.88 5.40 12.80
CA ILE A 178 -12.11 6.57 13.26
C ILE A 178 -10.71 6.57 12.63
N ILE A 179 -10.03 5.43 12.66
CA ILE A 179 -8.71 5.27 12.02
C ILE A 179 -8.81 5.53 10.52
N GLY A 180 -9.85 4.99 9.85
CA GLY A 180 -10.09 5.20 8.42
C GLY A 180 -10.29 6.67 8.06
N ILE A 181 -11.03 7.43 8.86
CA ILE A 181 -11.20 8.88 8.68
C ILE A 181 -9.84 9.58 8.79
N GLY A 182 -9.05 9.28 9.81
CA GLY A 182 -7.71 9.85 9.99
C GLY A 182 -6.78 9.57 8.81
N MET A 183 -6.77 8.32 8.33
CA MET A 183 -5.98 7.90 7.16
C MET A 183 -6.43 8.59 5.88
N ASN A 184 -7.75 8.77 5.67
CA ASN A 184 -8.27 9.51 4.53
C ASN A 184 -7.89 10.99 4.56
N ILE A 185 -7.95 11.64 5.72
CA ILE A 185 -7.51 13.04 5.89
C ILE A 185 -6.02 13.16 5.53
N PHE A 186 -5.19 12.26 6.04
CA PHE A 186 -3.76 12.22 5.74
C PHE A 186 -3.48 11.99 4.24
N SER A 187 -4.15 11.01 3.63
CA SER A 187 -4.01 10.73 2.20
C SER A 187 -4.40 11.96 1.36
N ARG A 188 -5.54 12.59 1.64
CA ARG A 188 -5.97 13.81 0.93
C ARG A 188 -4.98 14.96 1.07
N LYS A 189 -4.39 15.13 2.26
CA LYS A 189 -3.33 16.14 2.43
C LYS A 189 -2.16 15.87 1.50
N ASN A 190 -1.70 14.62 1.41
CA ASN A 190 -0.62 14.23 0.52
C ASN A 190 -0.94 14.45 -0.97
N GLU A 191 -2.21 14.24 -1.36
CA GLU A 191 -2.67 14.54 -2.74
C GLU A 191 -2.58 16.04 -3.06
N TYR A 192 -2.95 16.91 -2.12
CA TYR A 192 -2.85 18.37 -2.33
C TYR A 192 -1.42 18.89 -2.30
N GLU A 193 -0.50 18.17 -1.68
CA GLU A 193 0.91 18.55 -1.59
C GLU A 193 1.74 18.06 -2.79
N ALA A 194 1.28 17.05 -3.52
CA ALA A 194 1.98 16.47 -4.67
C ALA A 194 1.83 17.31 -5.92
#